data_9057b8f961d7418bcf94f7a8ae4b3fba
#
_entry.id   9057b8f961d7418bcf94f7a8ae4b3fba
#
_cell.length_a   1.000
_cell.length_b   1.000
_cell.length_c   1.000
_cell.angle_alpha   90.00
_cell.angle_beta   90.00
_cell.angle_gamma   90.00
#
_symmetry.space_group_name_H-M   'P 1'
#
loop_
_entity.id
_entity.type
_entity.pdbx_description
1 polymer ?
#
loop_
_entity_poly.entity_id
_entity_poly.type
_entity_poly.pdbx_seq_one_letter_code
_entity_poly.pdbx_strand_id
1 'polypeptide(L)'
;MAKLKYNIPEPLPTLLEEKKSLYGLRTYISLFSSAGVGCYGFKQENYHCIATVELLERRLRIQQYNQKCIYNSGYTCGDMTAQETKDKVFEQLDMWKRNYNIQEPDVIIATPPCQGMSVANHKKGDELKRNSLVVESIVMIR
;
A
#
# COMPACT_ATOMS: atom_id res chain seq x y z
N MET A 1 -10.31 27.02 8.54
CA MET A 1 -10.52 25.91 7.56
C MET A 1 -11.24 24.77 8.26
N ALA A 2 -12.47 24.49 7.87
CA ALA A 2 -13.23 23.36 8.42
C ALA A 2 -12.52 22.04 8.02
N LYS A 3 -12.13 21.24 9.03
CA LYS A 3 -11.67 19.87 8.78
C LYS A 3 -12.85 19.09 8.22
N LEU A 4 -12.83 18.78 6.94
CA LEU A 4 -13.77 17.82 6.36
C LEU A 4 -13.62 16.50 7.12
N LYS A 5 -14.60 16.20 7.98
CA LYS A 5 -14.75 14.87 8.58
C LYS A 5 -15.30 13.95 7.51
N TYR A 6 -14.44 13.25 6.80
CA TYR A 6 -14.86 12.12 5.98
C TYR A 6 -15.24 10.98 6.93
N ASN A 7 -16.50 10.55 6.89
CA ASN A 7 -16.86 9.26 7.43
C ASN A 7 -16.20 8.21 6.53
N ILE A 8 -15.17 7.56 7.04
CA ILE A 8 -14.53 6.43 6.36
C ILE A 8 -15.50 5.25 6.55
N PRO A 9 -16.12 4.73 5.47
CA PRO A 9 -17.03 3.60 5.63
C PRO A 9 -16.24 2.37 6.12
N GLU A 10 -16.79 1.68 7.12
CA GLU A 10 -16.27 0.37 7.51
C GLU A 10 -16.38 -0.61 6.33
N PRO A 11 -15.39 -1.50 6.14
CA PRO A 11 -15.50 -2.53 5.12
C PRO A 11 -16.75 -3.38 5.37
N LEU A 12 -17.57 -3.57 4.35
CA LEU A 12 -18.79 -4.37 4.46
C LEU A 12 -18.42 -5.82 4.87
N PRO A 13 -18.91 -6.34 5.99
CA PRO A 13 -18.65 -7.72 6.44
C PRO A 13 -19.05 -8.77 5.38
N THR A 14 -20.08 -8.49 4.58
CA THR A 14 -20.56 -9.35 3.49
C THR A 14 -19.51 -9.61 2.42
N LEU A 15 -18.62 -8.66 2.12
CA LEU A 15 -17.49 -8.90 1.21
C LEU A 15 -16.49 -9.92 1.76
N LEU A 16 -16.43 -10.07 3.08
CA LEU A 16 -15.53 -11.00 3.77
C LEU A 16 -16.15 -12.40 3.90
N GLU A 17 -17.47 -12.50 4.05
CA GLU A 17 -18.17 -13.78 4.16
C GLU A 17 -18.34 -14.46 2.81
N GLU A 18 -18.66 -13.72 1.76
CA GLU A 18 -18.71 -14.23 0.39
C GLU A 18 -17.34 -14.69 -0.12
N LYS A 19 -16.24 -14.13 0.43
CA LYS A 19 -14.86 -14.46 0.06
C LYS A 19 -14.22 -15.56 0.90
N LYS A 20 -14.96 -16.25 1.77
CA LYS A 20 -14.46 -17.46 2.48
C LYS A 20 -14.10 -18.61 1.56
N SER A 21 -14.48 -18.56 0.29
CA SER A 21 -13.95 -19.43 -0.77
C SER A 21 -12.77 -18.76 -1.46
N LEU A 22 -11.69 -18.57 -0.72
CA LEU A 22 -10.51 -17.81 -1.17
C LEU A 22 -9.54 -18.60 -2.08
N TYR A 23 -9.94 -19.70 -2.64
CA TYR A 23 -9.22 -20.34 -3.72
C TYR A 23 -9.25 -19.41 -4.96
N GLY A 24 -8.13 -18.75 -5.22
CA GLY A 24 -7.97 -17.85 -6.36
C GLY A 24 -8.10 -16.35 -6.05
N LEU A 25 -8.08 -15.92 -4.77
CA LEU A 25 -7.98 -14.51 -4.44
C LEU A 25 -6.63 -13.96 -4.92
N ARG A 26 -6.66 -13.08 -5.91
CA ARG A 26 -5.48 -12.34 -6.35
C ARG A 26 -5.23 -11.17 -5.43
N THR A 27 -4.01 -11.06 -4.93
CA THR A 27 -3.65 -10.06 -3.93
C THR A 27 -2.49 -9.18 -4.36
N TYR A 28 -2.45 -7.96 -3.83
CA TYR A 28 -1.30 -7.10 -4.03
C TYR A 28 -1.01 -6.24 -2.80
N ILE A 29 0.24 -5.81 -2.70
CA ILE A 29 0.65 -4.73 -1.80
C ILE A 29 1.11 -3.52 -2.62
N SER A 30 0.97 -2.32 -2.05
CA SER A 30 1.29 -1.08 -2.73
C SER A 30 2.14 -0.19 -1.86
N LEU A 31 3.40 0.02 -2.25
CA LEU A 31 4.39 0.84 -1.57
C LEU A 31 4.52 2.19 -2.27
N PHE A 32 4.71 3.27 -1.50
CA PHE A 32 4.73 4.66 -2.01
C PHE A 32 3.46 5.00 -2.79
N SER A 33 2.33 4.59 -2.26
CA SER A 33 1.08 4.41 -3.00
C SER A 33 0.34 5.71 -3.37
N SER A 34 0.83 6.87 -2.95
CA SER A 34 0.20 8.18 -3.22
C SER A 34 -1.30 8.19 -2.84
N ALA A 35 -2.17 8.74 -3.66
CA ALA A 35 -3.63 8.70 -3.45
C ALA A 35 -4.29 7.38 -3.94
N GLY A 36 -3.50 6.39 -4.39
CA GLY A 36 -3.97 5.07 -4.81
C GLY A 36 -4.43 4.96 -6.26
N VAL A 37 -4.34 6.03 -7.03
CA VAL A 37 -4.85 6.09 -8.43
C VAL A 37 -4.12 5.07 -9.33
N GLY A 38 -2.80 4.94 -9.18
CA GLY A 38 -1.99 4.03 -10.00
C GLY A 38 -2.36 2.54 -9.85
N CYS A 39 -3.09 2.19 -8.79
CA CYS A 39 -3.51 0.81 -8.53
C CYS A 39 -4.98 0.54 -8.88
N TYR A 40 -5.69 1.51 -9.44
CA TYR A 40 -7.12 1.37 -9.71
C TYR A 40 -7.43 0.24 -10.71
N GLY A 41 -6.57 0.05 -11.71
CA GLY A 41 -6.69 -1.05 -12.69
C GLY A 41 -6.64 -2.43 -12.04
N PHE A 42 -5.86 -2.62 -10.99
CA PHE A 42 -5.81 -3.88 -10.24
C PHE A 42 -7.15 -4.20 -9.57
N LYS A 43 -7.85 -3.18 -9.03
CA LYS A 43 -9.18 -3.35 -8.46
C LYS A 43 -10.21 -3.77 -9.53
N GLN A 44 -10.11 -3.23 -10.76
CA GLN A 44 -10.99 -3.59 -11.88
C GLN A 44 -10.76 -5.04 -12.34
N GLU A 45 -9.52 -5.53 -12.24
CA GLU A 45 -9.15 -6.90 -12.57
C GLU A 45 -9.28 -7.88 -11.38
N ASN A 46 -10.08 -7.51 -10.36
CA ASN A 46 -10.34 -8.31 -9.17
C ASN A 46 -9.09 -8.67 -8.33
N TYR A 47 -8.05 -7.82 -8.38
CA TYR A 47 -6.99 -7.88 -7.39
C TYR A 47 -7.38 -7.13 -6.13
N HIS A 48 -6.99 -7.66 -4.99
CA HIS A 48 -7.34 -7.12 -3.69
C HIS A 48 -6.09 -6.59 -2.98
N CYS A 49 -6.13 -5.30 -2.60
CA CYS A 49 -5.08 -4.69 -1.83
C CYS A 49 -5.11 -5.23 -0.39
N ILE A 50 -4.04 -5.86 0.04
CA ILE A 50 -3.92 -6.39 1.40
C ILE A 50 -3.09 -5.50 2.32
N ALA A 51 -2.17 -4.71 1.75
CA ALA A 51 -1.42 -3.69 2.47
C ALA A 51 -1.04 -2.53 1.55
N THR A 52 -1.04 -1.32 2.08
CA THR A 52 -0.61 -0.11 1.37
C THR A 52 0.16 0.82 2.30
N VAL A 53 1.23 1.44 1.78
CA VAL A 53 2.07 2.39 2.52
C VAL A 53 2.12 3.72 1.80
N GLU A 54 1.89 4.78 2.54
CA GLU A 54 2.03 6.16 2.08
C GLU A 54 2.56 7.05 3.20
N LEU A 55 3.49 7.92 2.88
CA LEU A 55 4.10 8.84 3.83
C LEU A 55 3.13 9.91 4.33
N LEU A 56 2.26 10.41 3.45
CA LEU A 56 1.37 11.52 3.74
C LEU A 56 -0.03 11.03 4.12
N GLU A 57 -0.40 11.22 5.37
CA GLU A 57 -1.71 10.80 5.91
C GLU A 57 -2.89 11.28 5.05
N ARG A 58 -2.85 12.52 4.53
CA ARG A 58 -3.92 13.06 3.67
C ARG A 58 -4.16 12.24 2.41
N ARG A 59 -3.11 11.62 1.83
CA ARG A 59 -3.20 10.76 0.66
C ARG A 59 -3.73 9.38 1.03
N LEU A 60 -3.28 8.87 2.18
CA LEU A 60 -3.75 7.60 2.70
C LEU A 60 -5.27 7.65 3.01
N ARG A 61 -5.77 8.77 3.52
CA ARG A 61 -7.21 8.99 3.75
C ARG A 61 -8.03 8.93 2.47
N ILE A 62 -7.49 9.39 1.34
CA ILE A 62 -8.17 9.25 0.03
C ILE A 62 -8.29 7.77 -0.34
N GLN A 63 -7.25 6.98 -0.10
CA GLN A 63 -7.29 5.54 -0.35
C GLN A 63 -8.30 4.83 0.56
N GLN A 64 -8.38 5.22 1.83
CA GLN A 64 -9.36 4.70 2.79
C GLN A 64 -10.79 5.05 2.35
N TYR A 65 -11.03 6.29 1.95
CA TYR A 65 -12.33 6.71 1.42
C TYR A 65 -12.77 5.89 0.21
N ASN A 66 -11.81 5.54 -0.66
CA ASN A 66 -12.05 4.71 -1.86
C ASN A 66 -12.03 3.20 -1.55
N GLN A 67 -11.92 2.80 -0.28
CA GLN A 67 -11.89 1.39 0.15
C GLN A 67 -10.88 0.56 -0.66
N LYS A 68 -9.63 1.03 -0.73
CA LYS A 68 -8.58 0.36 -1.48
C LYS A 68 -8.21 -0.98 -0.85
N CYS A 69 -7.94 -1.01 0.47
CA CYS A 69 -7.65 -2.24 1.20
C CYS A 69 -8.94 -2.90 1.71
N ILE A 70 -8.90 -4.21 1.82
CA ILE A 70 -10.00 -5.00 2.40
C ILE A 70 -10.19 -4.68 3.88
N TYR A 71 -9.09 -4.54 4.63
CA TYR A 71 -9.10 -4.20 6.05
C TYR A 71 -8.50 -2.84 6.33
N ASN A 72 -9.01 -2.15 7.34
CA ASN A 72 -8.46 -0.88 7.81
C ASN A 72 -7.03 -1.04 8.34
N SER A 73 -6.67 -2.20 8.87
CA SER A 73 -5.29 -2.51 9.29
C SER A 73 -4.29 -2.56 8.14
N GLY A 74 -4.75 -2.68 6.89
CA GLY A 74 -3.89 -2.66 5.69
C GLY A 74 -3.33 -1.29 5.32
N TYR A 75 -3.80 -0.20 5.94
CA TYR A 75 -3.33 1.16 5.65
C TYR A 75 -2.22 1.57 6.63
N THR A 76 -1.01 1.72 6.13
CA THR A 76 0.13 2.17 6.92
C THR A 76 0.57 3.57 6.50
N CYS A 77 0.47 4.54 7.44
CA CYS A 77 1.08 5.85 7.28
C CYS A 77 2.51 5.79 7.82
N GLY A 78 3.51 5.97 6.95
CA GLY A 78 4.90 5.90 7.41
C GLY A 78 5.92 6.04 6.29
N ASP A 79 7.15 6.27 6.72
CA ASP A 79 8.32 6.30 5.85
C ASP A 79 8.83 4.87 5.60
N MET A 80 8.97 4.47 4.35
CA MET A 80 9.47 3.15 3.96
C MET A 80 10.93 2.88 4.39
N THR A 81 11.69 3.92 4.74
CA THR A 81 13.04 3.75 5.30
C THR A 81 13.02 3.35 6.77
N ALA A 82 11.91 3.58 7.47
CA ALA A 82 11.76 3.25 8.88
C ALA A 82 11.39 1.78 9.07
N GLN A 83 12.11 1.09 9.98
CA GLN A 83 11.86 -0.32 10.30
C GLN A 83 10.43 -0.54 10.81
N GLU A 84 9.92 0.36 11.66
CA GLU A 84 8.55 0.28 12.18
C GLU A 84 7.49 0.23 11.06
N THR A 85 7.71 0.97 9.97
CA THR A 85 6.79 0.94 8.81
C THR A 85 6.81 -0.41 8.12
N LYS A 86 7.99 -1.01 7.97
CA LYS A 86 8.16 -2.35 7.39
C LYS A 86 7.52 -3.42 8.25
N ASP A 87 7.73 -3.34 9.57
CA ASP A 87 7.17 -4.27 10.54
C ASP A 87 5.64 -4.30 10.47
N LYS A 88 4.99 -3.14 10.35
CA LYS A 88 3.52 -3.06 10.17
C LYS A 88 3.04 -3.75 8.90
N VAL A 89 3.80 -3.65 7.79
CA VAL A 89 3.48 -4.37 6.56
C VAL A 89 3.62 -5.87 6.76
N PHE A 90 4.69 -6.33 7.41
CA PHE A 90 4.89 -7.75 7.69
C PHE A 90 3.83 -8.30 8.65
N GLU A 91 3.46 -7.57 9.70
CA GLU A 91 2.35 -7.94 10.59
C GLU A 91 1.05 -8.13 9.82
N GLN A 92 0.78 -7.25 8.85
CA GLN A 92 -0.39 -7.38 7.99
C GLN A 92 -0.31 -8.63 7.10
N LEU A 93 0.84 -8.91 6.49
CA LEU A 93 1.05 -10.13 5.70
C LEU A 93 0.89 -11.40 6.55
N ASP A 94 1.44 -11.40 7.77
CA ASP A 94 1.27 -12.51 8.72
C ASP A 94 -0.18 -12.74 9.13
N MET A 95 -0.97 -11.67 9.26
CA MET A 95 -2.41 -11.77 9.50
C MET A 95 -3.11 -12.47 8.32
N TRP A 96 -2.78 -12.11 7.09
CA TRP A 96 -3.34 -12.73 5.90
C TRP A 96 -2.93 -14.19 5.76
N LYS A 97 -1.66 -14.50 6.08
CA LYS A 97 -1.15 -15.86 6.11
C LYS A 97 -1.91 -16.75 7.11
N ARG A 98 -2.07 -16.27 8.34
CA ARG A 98 -2.74 -17.03 9.41
C ARG A 98 -4.23 -17.21 9.19
N ASN A 99 -4.92 -16.17 8.74
CA ASN A 99 -6.38 -16.18 8.68
C ASN A 99 -6.94 -16.66 7.34
N TYR A 100 -6.16 -16.51 6.26
CA TYR A 100 -6.62 -16.77 4.89
C TYR A 100 -5.72 -17.70 4.09
N ASN A 101 -4.64 -18.20 4.70
CA ASN A 101 -3.65 -19.06 4.04
C ASN A 101 -3.00 -18.42 2.78
N ILE A 102 -2.97 -17.09 2.72
CA ILE A 102 -2.26 -16.35 1.67
C ILE A 102 -0.81 -16.21 2.11
N GLN A 103 0.07 -17.01 1.50
CA GLN A 103 1.48 -17.10 1.89
C GLN A 103 2.25 -15.85 1.47
N GLU A 104 1.98 -15.36 0.26
CA GLU A 104 2.65 -14.22 -0.37
C GLU A 104 1.63 -13.44 -1.20
N PRO A 105 1.80 -12.12 -1.39
CA PRO A 105 1.01 -11.37 -2.36
C PRO A 105 1.40 -11.76 -3.79
N ASP A 106 0.44 -11.82 -4.70
CA ASP A 106 0.70 -12.12 -6.11
C ASP A 106 1.48 -11.00 -6.81
N VAL A 107 1.29 -9.74 -6.34
CA VAL A 107 1.93 -8.57 -6.93
C VAL A 107 2.41 -7.61 -5.85
N ILE A 108 3.61 -7.06 -6.04
CA ILE A 108 4.14 -5.94 -5.27
C ILE A 108 4.30 -4.75 -6.22
N ILE A 109 3.59 -3.67 -5.90
CA ILE A 109 3.67 -2.42 -6.64
C ILE A 109 4.46 -1.43 -5.80
N ALA A 110 5.59 -0.97 -6.31
CA ALA A 110 6.39 0.06 -5.68
C ALA A 110 6.60 1.22 -6.65
N THR A 111 6.15 2.41 -6.26
CA THR A 111 6.29 3.63 -7.06
C THR A 111 7.07 4.70 -6.28
N PRO A 112 8.35 4.45 -5.95
CA PRO A 112 9.17 5.41 -5.22
C PRO A 112 9.31 6.71 -6.02
N PRO A 113 9.46 7.86 -5.34
CA PRO A 113 9.63 9.14 -6.02
C PRO A 113 10.91 9.13 -6.87
N CYS A 114 10.75 9.37 -8.17
CA CYS A 114 11.83 9.36 -9.18
C CYS A 114 12.54 10.71 -9.36
N GLN A 115 12.29 11.68 -8.50
CA GLN A 115 12.82 13.04 -8.65
C GLN A 115 14.36 13.13 -8.66
N GLY A 116 15.06 12.17 -8.07
CA GLY A 116 16.52 12.07 -8.11
C GLY A 116 17.05 11.48 -9.42
N MET A 117 16.23 10.77 -10.18
CA MET A 117 16.61 10.10 -11.42
C MET A 117 16.21 10.88 -12.66
N SER A 118 15.41 11.96 -12.51
CA SER A 118 14.93 12.76 -13.61
C SER A 118 16.01 13.70 -14.11
N VAL A 119 16.32 13.66 -15.41
CA VAL A 119 17.24 14.57 -16.10
C VAL A 119 16.81 16.04 -15.99
N ALA A 120 15.52 16.28 -15.77
CA ALA A 120 14.96 17.63 -15.59
C ALA A 120 15.22 18.23 -14.20
N ASN A 121 15.76 17.46 -13.26
CA ASN A 121 16.07 17.97 -11.94
C ASN A 121 17.49 18.52 -11.86
N HIS A 122 17.63 19.85 -12.04
CA HIS A 122 18.91 20.55 -11.96
C HIS A 122 19.47 20.73 -10.53
N LYS A 123 18.76 20.29 -9.49
CA LYS A 123 19.22 20.37 -8.09
C LYS A 123 19.86 19.05 -7.66
N LYS A 124 21.15 18.93 -7.93
CA LYS A 124 22.02 17.81 -7.51
C LYS A 124 22.32 17.85 -6.00
N GLY A 125 21.40 17.53 -5.13
CA GLY A 125 21.71 17.61 -3.69
C GLY A 125 21.35 16.35 -2.89
N ASP A 126 20.44 15.50 -3.38
CA ASP A 126 19.84 14.45 -2.56
C ASP A 126 19.62 13.13 -3.33
N GLU A 127 20.43 12.89 -4.35
CA GLU A 127 20.29 11.74 -5.26
C GLU A 127 20.47 10.41 -4.53
N LEU A 128 21.45 10.32 -3.62
CA LEU A 128 21.73 9.12 -2.86
C LEU A 128 20.56 8.73 -1.95
N LYS A 129 19.94 9.71 -1.28
CA LYS A 129 18.81 9.47 -0.39
C LYS A 129 17.54 9.05 -1.14
N ARG A 130 17.34 9.58 -2.35
CA ARG A 130 16.18 9.23 -3.19
C ARG A 130 16.35 7.90 -3.89
N ASN A 131 17.57 7.56 -4.28
CA ASN A 131 17.90 6.25 -4.85
C ASN A 131 17.79 5.15 -3.78
N SER A 132 17.99 5.47 -2.50
CA SER A 132 17.78 4.51 -1.40
C SER A 132 16.34 3.99 -1.32
N LEU A 133 15.33 4.80 -1.72
CA LEU A 133 13.94 4.37 -1.70
C LEU A 133 13.63 3.23 -2.70
N VAL A 134 14.36 3.19 -3.81
CA VAL A 134 14.30 2.05 -4.75
C VAL A 134 14.88 0.80 -4.09
N VAL A 135 16.00 0.95 -3.38
CA VAL A 135 16.63 -0.15 -2.63
C VAL A 135 15.69 -0.66 -1.54
N GLU A 136 15.02 0.24 -0.79
CA GLU A 136 14.04 -0.14 0.22
C GLU A 136 12.88 -0.95 -0.36
N SER A 137 12.44 -0.60 -1.59
CA SER A 137 11.42 -1.39 -2.31
C SER A 137 11.91 -2.81 -2.59
N ILE A 138 13.17 -2.97 -2.99
CA ILE A 138 13.78 -4.28 -3.28
C ILE A 138 13.93 -5.13 -2.00
N VAL A 139 14.29 -4.49 -0.90
CA VAL A 139 14.44 -5.17 0.40
C VAL A 139 13.11 -5.76 0.88
N MET A 140 11.98 -5.11 0.57
CA MET A 140 10.65 -5.62 0.92
C MET A 140 10.20 -6.82 0.08
N ILE A 141 10.87 -7.10 -1.05
CA ILE A 141 10.53 -8.20 -1.96
C ILE A 141 11.27 -9.50 -1.60
N ARG A 142 12.34 -9.40 -0.82
CA ARG A 142 13.17 -10.54 -0.39
C ARG A 142 12.68 -11.15 0.91
#